data_fcebc35442b87150760b82118de8b753
#
_entry.id   fcebc35442b87150760b82118de8b753
#
_cell.length_a   1.000
_cell.length_b   1.000
_cell.length_c   1.000
_cell.angle_alpha   90.00
_cell.angle_beta   90.00
_cell.angle_gamma   90.00
#
_symmetry.space_group_name_H-M   'P 1'
#
loop_
_entity.id
_entity.type
_entity.pdbx_description
1 polymer ?
#
loop_
_entity_poly.entity_id
_entity_poly.type
_entity_poly.pdbx_seq_one_letter_code
_entity_poly.pdbx_strand_id
1 'polypeptide(L)'
;MTPDDPNNGNDTIPILIRELDDPSIDNRHHAILVLAGMGAAAVEPLIRALADASDNDRRWYRAIALAKTGVPAIDPLIAAMEKNTDHEFRRYAAAALGEMGEPAVEPLITAMASDDKELRGVLSRALCRIGKPAVDPLTRRLSDANEILRSCATLTLWQMGETGLPSMVEQIRDEKKV
;
A
#
# COMPACT_ATOMS: atom_id res chain seq x y z
N MET A 1 -36.87 -8.72 -16.45
CA MET A 1 -35.87 -8.19 -15.54
C MET A 1 -34.52 -8.49 -16.18
N THR A 2 -33.93 -7.52 -16.89
CA THR A 2 -32.72 -7.68 -17.69
C THR A 2 -31.48 -7.56 -16.78
N PRO A 3 -30.50 -8.48 -16.86
CA PRO A 3 -29.31 -8.52 -15.97
C PRO A 3 -28.22 -7.50 -16.26
N ASP A 4 -28.36 -6.64 -17.26
CA ASP A 4 -27.33 -5.71 -17.72
C ASP A 4 -27.79 -4.25 -17.63
N ASP A 5 -27.95 -3.73 -16.40
CA ASP A 5 -28.00 -2.29 -16.17
C ASP A 5 -26.63 -1.81 -15.68
N PRO A 6 -25.85 -1.07 -16.51
CA PRO A 6 -24.53 -0.58 -16.14
C PRO A 6 -24.54 0.40 -14.94
N ASN A 7 -25.73 0.83 -14.51
CA ASN A 7 -25.90 1.75 -13.37
C ASN A 7 -26.04 1.02 -12.02
N ASN A 8 -26.26 -0.30 -12.04
CA ASN A 8 -26.49 -1.08 -10.81
C ASN A 8 -25.22 -1.29 -9.96
N GLY A 9 -24.03 -1.26 -10.58
CA GLY A 9 -22.76 -1.41 -9.88
C GLY A 9 -22.35 -0.19 -9.06
N ASN A 10 -22.63 1.03 -9.54
CA ASN A 10 -22.25 2.27 -8.87
C ASN A 10 -23.10 2.56 -7.62
N ASP A 11 -24.37 2.14 -7.59
CA ASP A 11 -25.23 2.32 -6.43
C ASP A 11 -24.94 1.28 -5.32
N THR A 12 -24.34 0.15 -5.67
CA THR A 12 -24.01 -0.94 -4.74
C THR A 12 -22.75 -0.62 -3.90
N ILE A 13 -21.75 0.07 -4.46
CA ILE A 13 -20.50 0.37 -3.76
C ILE A 13 -20.71 1.18 -2.46
N PRO A 14 -21.50 2.28 -2.44
CA PRO A 14 -21.74 3.01 -1.19
C PRO A 14 -22.48 2.19 -0.13
N ILE A 15 -23.32 1.23 -0.53
CA ILE A 15 -23.99 0.32 0.39
C ILE A 15 -22.96 -0.62 1.03
N LEU A 16 -22.13 -1.26 0.22
CA LEU A 16 -21.09 -2.17 0.69
C LEU A 16 -20.06 -1.47 1.57
N ILE A 17 -19.70 -0.21 1.26
CA ILE A 17 -18.80 0.58 2.13
C ILE A 17 -19.42 0.81 3.51
N ARG A 18 -20.74 1.02 3.61
CA ARG A 18 -21.45 1.10 4.89
C ARG A 18 -21.52 -0.24 5.62
N GLU A 19 -21.62 -1.35 4.89
CA GLU A 19 -21.58 -2.70 5.45
C GLU A 19 -20.22 -3.06 6.05
N LEU A 20 -19.13 -2.35 5.68
CA LEU A 20 -17.85 -2.48 6.38
C LEU A 20 -17.91 -2.00 7.84
N ASP A 21 -18.95 -1.26 8.22
CA ASP A 21 -19.21 -0.80 9.60
C ASP A 21 -20.28 -1.64 10.32
N ASP A 22 -20.77 -2.72 9.70
CA ASP A 22 -21.79 -3.59 10.29
C ASP A 22 -21.30 -4.24 11.58
N PRO A 23 -22.14 -4.36 12.64
CA PRO A 23 -21.78 -5.07 13.86
C PRO A 23 -21.38 -6.53 13.65
N SER A 24 -21.95 -7.19 12.62
CA SER A 24 -21.63 -8.57 12.25
C SER A 24 -20.30 -8.64 11.50
N ILE A 25 -19.37 -9.44 11.99
CA ILE A 25 -18.08 -9.74 11.33
C ILE A 25 -18.32 -10.40 9.96
N ASP A 26 -19.34 -11.26 9.85
CA ASP A 26 -19.66 -11.97 8.62
C ASP A 26 -20.11 -10.99 7.52
N ASN A 27 -20.94 -10.00 7.87
CA ASN A 27 -21.38 -8.96 6.94
C ASN A 27 -20.19 -8.10 6.48
N ARG A 28 -19.30 -7.70 7.39
CA ARG A 28 -18.06 -6.98 7.05
C ARG A 28 -17.18 -7.79 6.09
N HIS A 29 -16.98 -9.08 6.36
CA HIS A 29 -16.19 -9.95 5.48
C HIS A 29 -16.86 -10.13 4.11
N HIS A 30 -18.18 -10.28 4.07
CA HIS A 30 -18.92 -10.33 2.80
C HIS A 30 -18.69 -9.05 1.98
N ALA A 31 -18.88 -7.88 2.59
CA ALA A 31 -18.67 -6.59 1.94
C ALA A 31 -17.24 -6.43 1.39
N ILE A 32 -16.20 -6.84 2.16
CA ILE A 32 -14.80 -6.85 1.70
C ILE A 32 -14.66 -7.69 0.43
N LEU A 33 -15.17 -8.90 0.40
CA LEU A 33 -15.01 -9.81 -0.74
C LEU A 33 -15.74 -9.29 -1.98
N VAL A 34 -16.94 -8.75 -1.81
CA VAL A 34 -17.69 -8.17 -2.93
C VAL A 34 -17.01 -6.93 -3.48
N LEU A 35 -16.58 -5.99 -2.63
CA LEU A 35 -15.84 -4.80 -3.04
C LEU A 35 -14.53 -5.16 -3.75
N ALA A 36 -13.78 -6.14 -3.23
CA ALA A 36 -12.57 -6.64 -3.88
C ALA A 36 -12.86 -7.23 -5.27
N GLY A 37 -13.96 -7.97 -5.41
CA GLY A 37 -14.41 -8.53 -6.69
C GLY A 37 -14.83 -7.48 -7.72
N MET A 38 -15.22 -6.27 -7.27
CA MET A 38 -15.54 -5.15 -8.17
C MET A 38 -14.27 -4.48 -8.75
N GLY A 39 -13.08 -4.83 -8.26
CA GLY A 39 -11.81 -4.39 -8.80
C GLY A 39 -11.66 -2.86 -8.83
N ALA A 40 -11.21 -2.32 -9.96
CA ALA A 40 -10.92 -0.90 -10.12
C ALA A 40 -12.11 0.03 -9.79
N ALA A 41 -13.34 -0.41 -9.99
CA ALA A 41 -14.53 0.40 -9.71
C ALA A 41 -14.69 0.75 -8.22
N ALA A 42 -14.24 -0.12 -7.31
CA ALA A 42 -14.33 0.09 -5.88
C ALA A 42 -13.16 0.93 -5.31
N VAL A 43 -12.04 1.09 -6.05
CA VAL A 43 -10.80 1.67 -5.52
C VAL A 43 -10.98 3.11 -5.04
N GLU A 44 -11.40 4.02 -5.90
CA GLU A 44 -11.58 5.44 -5.54
C GLU A 44 -12.63 5.67 -4.44
N PRO A 45 -13.80 4.99 -4.46
CA PRO A 45 -14.74 5.03 -3.35
C PRO A 45 -14.15 4.55 -2.03
N LEU A 46 -13.35 3.46 -2.03
CA LEU A 46 -12.70 2.93 -0.84
C LEU A 46 -11.60 3.87 -0.30
N ILE A 47 -10.80 4.48 -1.18
CA ILE A 47 -9.78 5.46 -0.79
C ILE A 47 -10.42 6.66 -0.10
N ARG A 48 -11.52 7.20 -0.65
CA ARG A 48 -12.29 8.27 -0.02
C ARG A 48 -12.84 7.85 1.33
N ALA A 49 -13.46 6.68 1.39
CA ALA A 49 -14.00 6.16 2.64
C ALA A 49 -12.91 5.93 3.70
N LEU A 50 -11.69 5.52 3.31
CA LEU A 50 -10.54 5.40 4.21
C LEU A 50 -10.10 6.78 4.74
N ALA A 51 -10.07 7.80 3.88
CA ALA A 51 -9.71 9.17 4.28
C ALA A 51 -10.74 9.78 5.24
N ASP A 52 -12.03 9.52 5.02
CA ASP A 52 -13.13 10.06 5.83
C ASP A 52 -13.41 9.25 7.12
N ALA A 53 -12.70 8.14 7.33
CA ALA A 53 -12.94 7.27 8.47
C ALA A 53 -12.54 7.94 9.79
N SER A 54 -13.49 7.98 10.75
CA SER A 54 -13.35 8.68 12.03
C SER A 54 -12.54 7.92 13.08
N ASP A 55 -12.41 6.60 12.95
CA ASP A 55 -11.77 5.73 13.92
C ASP A 55 -10.95 4.62 13.27
N ASN A 56 -10.15 3.93 14.10
CA ASN A 56 -9.21 2.91 13.64
C ASN A 56 -9.88 1.64 13.13
N ASP A 57 -11.03 1.26 13.67
CA ASP A 57 -11.75 0.06 13.26
C ASP A 57 -12.28 0.25 11.83
N ARG A 58 -12.89 1.39 11.54
CA ARG A 58 -13.34 1.78 10.20
C ARG A 58 -12.19 1.83 9.20
N ARG A 59 -11.05 2.46 9.56
CA ARG A 59 -9.86 2.49 8.69
C ARG A 59 -9.35 1.10 8.38
N TRP A 60 -9.36 0.22 9.38
CA TRP A 60 -8.90 -1.16 9.24
C TRP A 60 -9.66 -1.95 8.18
N TYR A 61 -11.01 -1.97 8.25
CA TYR A 61 -11.81 -2.71 7.28
C TYR A 61 -11.72 -2.16 5.85
N ARG A 62 -11.61 -0.84 5.70
CA ARG A 62 -11.41 -0.19 4.39
C ARG A 62 -10.02 -0.51 3.82
N ALA A 63 -8.99 -0.50 4.64
CA ALA A 63 -7.64 -0.88 4.24
C ALA A 63 -7.57 -2.36 3.81
N ILE A 64 -8.27 -3.26 4.52
CA ILE A 64 -8.37 -4.67 4.12
C ILE A 64 -9.08 -4.81 2.76
N ALA A 65 -10.18 -4.09 2.55
CA ALA A 65 -10.89 -4.12 1.27
C ALA A 65 -9.99 -3.66 0.11
N LEU A 66 -9.23 -2.55 0.30
CA LEU A 66 -8.23 -2.09 -0.66
C LEU A 66 -7.13 -3.12 -0.90
N ALA A 67 -6.59 -3.72 0.17
CA ALA A 67 -5.57 -4.77 0.05
C ALA A 67 -6.08 -5.97 -0.76
N LYS A 68 -7.33 -6.38 -0.55
CA LYS A 68 -7.95 -7.48 -1.29
C LYS A 68 -8.28 -7.14 -2.74
N THR A 69 -8.48 -5.86 -3.07
CA THR A 69 -8.61 -5.42 -4.47
C THR A 69 -7.31 -5.61 -5.24
N GLY A 70 -6.15 -5.56 -4.57
CA GLY A 70 -4.84 -5.86 -5.14
C GLY A 70 -4.34 -4.81 -6.13
N VAL A 71 -3.71 -5.28 -7.23
CA VAL A 71 -2.98 -4.45 -8.20
C VAL A 71 -3.73 -3.19 -8.65
N PRO A 72 -5.03 -3.20 -8.96
CA PRO A 72 -5.74 -1.99 -9.37
C PRO A 72 -5.72 -0.84 -8.34
N ALA A 73 -5.48 -1.14 -7.06
CA ALA A 73 -5.48 -0.15 -6.00
C ALA A 73 -4.08 0.45 -5.71
N ILE A 74 -2.98 -0.12 -6.22
CA ILE A 74 -1.62 0.27 -5.86
C ILE A 74 -1.35 1.74 -6.21
N ASP A 75 -1.35 2.09 -7.48
CA ASP A 75 -1.02 3.44 -7.94
C ASP A 75 -2.02 4.50 -7.44
N PRO A 76 -3.35 4.28 -7.46
CA PRO A 76 -4.30 5.22 -6.90
C PRO A 76 -4.09 5.46 -5.41
N LEU A 77 -3.75 4.43 -4.64
CA LEU A 77 -3.53 4.55 -3.20
C LEU A 77 -2.25 5.32 -2.88
N ILE A 78 -1.16 5.08 -3.62
CA ILE A 78 0.08 5.85 -3.53
C ILE A 78 -0.18 7.32 -3.88
N ALA A 79 -0.87 7.61 -4.98
CA ALA A 79 -1.21 8.96 -5.38
C ALA A 79 -2.10 9.69 -4.34
N ALA A 80 -2.97 8.96 -3.66
CA ALA A 80 -3.76 9.50 -2.56
C ALA A 80 -2.89 9.82 -1.32
N MET A 81 -1.90 8.98 -1.01
CA MET A 81 -0.94 9.22 0.09
C MET A 81 -0.05 10.44 -0.15
N GLU A 82 0.28 10.75 -1.40
CA GLU A 82 1.04 11.96 -1.76
C GLU A 82 0.24 13.24 -1.48
N LYS A 83 -1.07 13.20 -1.72
CA LYS A 83 -1.97 14.36 -1.57
C LYS A 83 -2.51 14.52 -0.15
N ASN A 84 -2.75 13.43 0.55
CA ASN A 84 -3.30 13.42 1.89
C ASN A 84 -2.18 13.28 2.92
N THR A 85 -2.02 14.30 3.77
CA THR A 85 -0.99 14.35 4.82
C THR A 85 -1.47 13.81 6.18
N ASP A 86 -2.71 13.30 6.27
CA ASP A 86 -3.19 12.68 7.49
C ASP A 86 -2.38 11.43 7.82
N HIS A 87 -1.79 11.42 9.01
CA HIS A 87 -0.90 10.35 9.47
C HIS A 87 -1.61 9.00 9.54
N GLU A 88 -2.84 8.97 10.02
CA GLU A 88 -3.60 7.72 10.15
C GLU A 88 -4.02 7.18 8.79
N PHE A 89 -4.48 8.04 7.88
CA PHE A 89 -4.73 7.64 6.50
C PHE A 89 -3.51 6.98 5.87
N ARG A 90 -2.35 7.66 5.91
CA ARG A 90 -1.10 7.15 5.34
C ARG A 90 -0.67 5.83 5.98
N ARG A 91 -0.86 5.68 7.29
CA ARG A 91 -0.51 4.47 8.03
C ARG A 91 -1.33 3.26 7.56
N TYR A 92 -2.65 3.43 7.40
CA TYR A 92 -3.52 2.36 6.94
C TYR A 92 -3.36 2.07 5.44
N ALA A 93 -3.16 3.09 4.62
CA ALA A 93 -2.85 2.94 3.20
C ALA A 93 -1.55 2.15 2.98
N ALA A 94 -0.49 2.50 3.72
CA ALA A 94 0.78 1.77 3.68
C ALA A 94 0.65 0.32 4.16
N ALA A 95 -0.21 0.06 5.17
CA ALA A 95 -0.51 -1.29 5.62
C ALA A 95 -1.21 -2.10 4.52
N ALA A 96 -2.18 -1.50 3.81
CA ALA A 96 -2.85 -2.15 2.68
C ALA A 96 -1.87 -2.48 1.54
N LEU A 97 -0.99 -1.54 1.17
CA LEU A 97 0.06 -1.77 0.16
C LEU A 97 1.03 -2.88 0.58
N GLY A 98 1.40 -2.93 1.86
CA GLY A 98 2.23 -4.01 2.41
C GLY A 98 1.58 -5.39 2.31
N GLU A 99 0.26 -5.48 2.47
CA GLU A 99 -0.50 -6.73 2.30
C GLU A 99 -0.67 -7.16 0.84
N MET A 100 -0.59 -6.24 -0.11
CA MET A 100 -0.62 -6.57 -1.55
C MET A 100 0.64 -7.31 -2.01
N GLY A 101 1.75 -7.20 -1.26
CA GLY A 101 2.98 -7.95 -1.48
C GLY A 101 3.82 -7.45 -2.65
N GLU A 102 4.45 -8.39 -3.36
CA GLU A 102 5.45 -8.14 -4.41
C GLU A 102 5.00 -7.13 -5.49
N PRO A 103 3.76 -7.14 -6.01
CA PRO A 103 3.33 -6.17 -7.01
C PRO A 103 3.45 -4.70 -6.58
N ALA A 104 3.43 -4.42 -5.27
CA ALA A 104 3.55 -3.06 -4.75
C ALA A 104 5.01 -2.59 -4.59
N VAL A 105 6.01 -3.46 -4.72
CA VAL A 105 7.41 -3.16 -4.40
C VAL A 105 7.96 -2.02 -5.24
N GLU A 106 7.98 -2.15 -6.57
CA GLU A 106 8.56 -1.11 -7.44
C GLU A 106 7.76 0.21 -7.39
N PRO A 107 6.41 0.22 -7.39
CA PRO A 107 5.65 1.44 -7.15
C PRO A 107 6.00 2.14 -5.83
N LEU A 108 6.13 1.40 -4.72
CA LEU A 108 6.52 1.96 -3.42
C LEU A 108 7.93 2.56 -3.45
N ILE A 109 8.90 1.87 -4.05
CA ILE A 109 10.28 2.36 -4.20
C ILE A 109 10.28 3.64 -5.03
N THR A 110 9.55 3.69 -6.14
CA THR A 110 9.47 4.88 -7.00
C THR A 110 8.91 6.08 -6.22
N ALA A 111 7.88 5.88 -5.42
CA ALA A 111 7.26 6.92 -4.59
C ALA A 111 8.21 7.43 -3.47
N MET A 112 9.22 6.65 -3.07
CA MET A 112 10.23 7.08 -2.09
C MET A 112 11.16 8.21 -2.60
N ALA A 113 11.11 8.56 -3.87
CA ALA A 113 11.80 9.76 -4.40
C ALA A 113 11.19 11.08 -3.92
N SER A 114 10.08 11.05 -3.19
CA SER A 114 9.39 12.21 -2.63
C SER A 114 10.25 13.00 -1.63
N ASP A 115 10.09 14.33 -1.60
CA ASP A 115 10.69 15.19 -0.58
C ASP A 115 10.01 15.05 0.80
N ASP A 116 8.80 14.51 0.85
CA ASP A 116 8.04 14.30 2.09
C ASP A 116 8.63 13.14 2.92
N LYS A 117 9.29 13.52 4.02
CA LYS A 117 9.96 12.56 4.92
C LYS A 117 8.99 11.60 5.60
N GLU A 118 7.79 12.06 5.94
CA GLU A 118 6.76 11.25 6.59
C GLU A 118 6.24 10.20 5.62
N LEU A 119 5.93 10.62 4.37
CA LEU A 119 5.55 9.70 3.30
C LEU A 119 6.61 8.62 3.10
N ARG A 120 7.89 9.00 2.95
CA ARG A 120 8.98 8.03 2.81
C ARG A 120 9.03 7.02 3.97
N GLY A 121 8.79 7.49 5.20
CA GLY A 121 8.76 6.63 6.38
C GLY A 121 7.64 5.59 6.36
N VAL A 122 6.44 5.94 5.89
CA VAL A 122 5.34 4.99 5.78
C VAL A 122 5.52 4.02 4.61
N LEU A 123 6.09 4.48 3.48
CA LEU A 123 6.45 3.62 2.35
C LEU A 123 7.52 2.59 2.73
N SER A 124 8.55 3.02 3.48
CA SER A 124 9.57 2.10 4.03
C SER A 124 8.95 1.02 4.91
N ARG A 125 7.99 1.37 5.78
CA ARG A 125 7.28 0.38 6.60
C ARG A 125 6.46 -0.61 5.76
N ALA A 126 5.85 -0.16 4.66
CA ALA A 126 5.16 -1.06 3.73
C ALA A 126 6.13 -2.05 3.09
N LEU A 127 7.31 -1.60 2.62
CA LEU A 127 8.35 -2.46 2.06
C LEU A 127 8.91 -3.45 3.10
N CYS A 128 9.12 -3.01 4.34
CA CYS A 128 9.51 -3.91 5.44
C CYS A 128 8.44 -5.00 5.69
N ARG A 129 7.16 -4.66 5.59
CA ARG A 129 6.05 -5.61 5.72
C ARG A 129 6.00 -6.63 4.58
N ILE A 130 6.29 -6.21 3.35
CA ILE A 130 6.42 -7.10 2.19
C ILE A 130 7.59 -8.08 2.40
N GLY A 131 8.69 -7.62 2.99
CA GLY A 131 9.82 -8.45 3.38
C GLY A 131 10.69 -8.87 2.20
N LYS A 132 11.02 -10.16 2.11
CA LYS A 132 12.01 -10.70 1.15
C LYS A 132 11.86 -10.23 -0.30
N PRO A 133 10.67 -10.15 -0.89
CA PRO A 133 10.51 -9.65 -2.26
C PRO A 133 11.04 -8.23 -2.51
N ALA A 134 11.12 -7.39 -1.46
CA ALA A 134 11.63 -6.02 -1.59
C ALA A 134 13.16 -5.92 -1.51
N VAL A 135 13.87 -6.96 -1.05
CA VAL A 135 15.32 -6.90 -0.80
C VAL A 135 16.13 -6.60 -2.06
N ASP A 136 15.99 -7.42 -3.10
CA ASP A 136 16.75 -7.24 -4.34
C ASP A 136 16.42 -5.93 -5.05
N PRO A 137 15.13 -5.50 -5.18
CA PRO A 137 14.79 -4.19 -5.69
C PRO A 137 15.44 -3.04 -4.90
N LEU A 138 15.42 -3.08 -3.58
CA LEU A 138 16.07 -2.06 -2.73
C LEU A 138 17.59 -2.10 -2.86
N THR A 139 18.20 -3.28 -2.93
CA THR A 139 19.66 -3.43 -3.10
C THR A 139 20.13 -2.76 -4.39
N ARG A 140 19.39 -2.89 -5.48
CA ARG A 140 19.70 -2.18 -6.74
C ARG A 140 19.66 -0.65 -6.60
N ARG A 141 18.91 -0.10 -5.63
CA ARG A 141 18.84 1.36 -5.37
C ARG A 141 19.98 1.89 -4.51
N LEU A 142 20.85 1.06 -3.96
CA LEU A 142 21.99 1.52 -3.15
C LEU A 142 23.00 2.36 -3.95
N SER A 143 23.09 2.14 -5.27
CA SER A 143 23.89 2.95 -6.21
C SER A 143 23.07 3.84 -7.13
N ASP A 144 21.80 4.14 -6.79
CA ASP A 144 20.93 5.01 -7.60
C ASP A 144 21.48 6.44 -7.68
N ALA A 145 21.31 7.11 -8.83
CA ALA A 145 21.73 8.50 -9.01
C ALA A 145 20.98 9.46 -8.06
N ASN A 146 19.74 9.14 -7.72
CA ASN A 146 18.94 9.91 -6.76
C ASN A 146 19.38 9.62 -5.33
N GLU A 147 19.93 10.64 -4.66
CA GLU A 147 20.44 10.54 -3.27
C GLU A 147 19.33 10.18 -2.27
N ILE A 148 18.11 10.67 -2.48
CA ILE A 148 16.97 10.34 -1.61
C ILE A 148 16.68 8.84 -1.71
N LEU A 149 16.63 8.28 -2.93
CA LEU A 149 16.39 6.85 -3.12
C LEU A 149 17.51 6.00 -2.52
N ARG A 150 18.79 6.37 -2.72
CA ARG A 150 19.92 5.66 -2.09
C ARG A 150 19.77 5.61 -0.58
N SER A 151 19.50 6.77 0.04
CA SER A 151 19.36 6.88 1.49
C SER A 151 18.15 6.08 2.00
N CYS A 152 17.02 6.17 1.31
CA CYS A 152 15.82 5.41 1.66
C CYS A 152 16.04 3.90 1.53
N ALA A 153 16.67 3.44 0.46
CA ALA A 153 16.98 2.03 0.25
C ALA A 153 17.89 1.50 1.37
N THR A 154 18.96 2.23 1.69
CA THR A 154 19.88 1.89 2.79
C THR A 154 19.14 1.76 4.12
N LEU A 155 18.35 2.77 4.48
CA LEU A 155 17.59 2.78 5.74
C LEU A 155 16.55 1.67 5.80
N THR A 156 15.86 1.41 4.68
CA THR A 156 14.84 0.36 4.62
C THR A 156 15.46 -1.03 4.77
N LEU A 157 16.54 -1.33 4.04
CA LEU A 157 17.26 -2.59 4.19
C LEU A 157 17.82 -2.78 5.60
N TRP A 158 18.32 -1.72 6.22
CA TRP A 158 18.76 -1.76 7.61
C TRP A 158 17.60 -2.06 8.58
N GLN A 159 16.42 -1.44 8.37
CA GLN A 159 15.20 -1.71 9.16
C GLN A 159 14.67 -3.14 8.98
N MET A 160 14.89 -3.76 7.82
CA MET A 160 14.55 -5.16 7.55
C MET A 160 15.41 -6.16 8.33
N GLY A 161 16.49 -5.70 9.00
CA GLY A 161 17.34 -6.52 9.87
C GLY A 161 17.94 -7.72 9.13
N GLU A 162 17.75 -8.92 9.68
CA GLU A 162 18.33 -10.17 9.13
C GLU A 162 17.91 -10.46 7.68
N THR A 163 16.80 -9.90 7.22
CA THR A 163 16.33 -10.06 5.84
C THR A 163 17.08 -9.16 4.87
N GLY A 164 17.40 -7.92 5.25
CA GLY A 164 18.00 -6.91 4.37
C GLY A 164 19.52 -6.75 4.50
N LEU A 165 20.07 -6.91 5.71
CA LEU A 165 21.49 -6.66 5.99
C LEU A 165 22.48 -7.48 5.14
N PRO A 166 22.26 -8.79 4.86
CA PRO A 166 23.21 -9.57 4.07
C PRO A 166 23.43 -8.99 2.68
N SER A 167 22.37 -8.62 1.97
CA SER A 167 22.45 -8.05 0.62
C SER A 167 23.14 -6.67 0.62
N MET A 168 22.87 -5.85 1.65
CA MET A 168 23.54 -4.56 1.82
C MET A 168 25.05 -4.70 2.04
N VAL A 169 25.47 -5.67 2.85
CA VAL A 169 26.89 -5.93 3.13
C VAL A 169 27.61 -6.46 1.88
N GLU A 170 26.96 -7.33 1.10
CA GLU A 170 27.52 -7.87 -0.14
C GLU A 170 27.74 -6.76 -1.17
N GLN A 171 26.79 -5.87 -1.38
CA GLN A 171 26.91 -4.72 -2.27
C GLN A 171 28.11 -3.82 -1.89
N ILE A 172 28.27 -3.49 -0.60
CA ILE A 172 29.39 -2.67 -0.11
C ILE A 172 30.75 -3.37 -0.34
N ARG A 173 30.81 -4.69 -0.24
CA ARG A 173 32.05 -5.45 -0.51
C ARG A 173 32.43 -5.42 -1.98
N ASP A 174 31.46 -5.48 -2.88
CA ASP A 174 31.72 -5.51 -4.31
C ASP A 174 32.15 -4.12 -4.82
N GLU A 175 31.60 -3.03 -4.30
CA GLU A 175 32.05 -1.67 -4.59
C GLU A 175 33.50 -1.40 -4.19
N LYS A 176 34.02 -2.09 -3.16
CA LYS A 176 35.43 -1.94 -2.70
C LYS A 176 36.43 -2.76 -3.52
N LYS A 177 35.98 -3.61 -4.45
CA LYS A 177 36.87 -4.42 -5.31
C LYS A 177 37.16 -3.77 -6.65
N VAL A 178 36.53 -2.64 -6.96
CA VAL A 178 36.73 -1.82 -8.16
C VAL A 178 37.66 -0.65 -7.83
#